data_2db1afc4e4ed3373c2a3b6f382256571
#
_entry.id   2db1afc4e4ed3373c2a3b6f382256571
#
_cell.length_a   1.000
_cell.length_b   1.000
_cell.length_c   1.000
_cell.angle_alpha   90.00
_cell.angle_beta   90.00
_cell.angle_gamma   90.00
#
_symmetry.space_group_name_H-M   'P 1'
#
loop_
_entity.id
_entity.type
_entity.pdbx_description
1 polymer ?
#
loop_
_entity_poly.entity_id
_entity_poly.type
_entity_poly.pdbx_seq_one_letter_code
_entity_poly.pdbx_strand_id
1 'polypeptide(L)'
;MEKVTIQGIKANDHRILSRVITRIENDDHVQDQGFIELYDQAQAAIRLGVTGPPGAGKSTITNEFIKRFLNKKQTIGVIAIDPTSPFSGGALLGDRVRMNHYNNDKSVFIRSMGTHGELGGLARKAQEAGDILAASGKDVIIFETVGVGQGEYDVAKAADLTILVLVPESGDEVQLMKAGLIEIADLFVINKDRKSVV
;
A
#
# COMPACT_ATOMS: atom_id res chain seq x y z
N MET A 1 -24.39 2.56 0.12
CA MET A 1 -23.69 2.16 -1.13
C MET A 1 -24.69 1.45 -2.04
N GLU A 2 -24.67 1.71 -3.34
CA GLU A 2 -25.56 1.04 -4.26
C GLU A 2 -25.27 -0.47 -4.34
N LYS A 3 -26.31 -1.30 -4.49
CA LYS A 3 -26.18 -2.75 -4.62
C LYS A 3 -25.20 -3.18 -5.73
N VAL A 4 -25.17 -2.42 -6.83
CA VAL A 4 -24.23 -2.63 -7.94
C VAL A 4 -22.77 -2.46 -7.51
N THR A 5 -22.49 -1.52 -6.60
CA THR A 5 -21.14 -1.29 -6.10
C THR A 5 -20.63 -2.45 -5.24
N ILE A 6 -21.48 -2.99 -4.36
CA ILE A 6 -21.13 -4.17 -3.53
C ILE A 6 -20.87 -5.39 -4.42
N GLN A 7 -21.73 -5.64 -5.39
CA GLN A 7 -21.52 -6.74 -6.34
C GLN A 7 -20.22 -6.60 -7.14
N GLY A 8 -19.90 -5.37 -7.57
CA GLY A 8 -18.67 -5.09 -8.30
C GLY A 8 -17.41 -5.29 -7.43
N ILE A 9 -17.47 -4.94 -6.15
CA ILE A 9 -16.36 -5.22 -5.21
C ILE A 9 -16.16 -6.74 -5.10
N LYS A 10 -17.22 -7.49 -4.80
CA LYS A 10 -17.17 -8.96 -4.69
C LYS A 10 -16.75 -9.66 -5.99
N ALA A 11 -17.03 -9.05 -7.15
CA ALA A 11 -16.59 -9.51 -8.46
C ALA A 11 -15.16 -9.08 -8.82
N ASN A 12 -14.46 -8.39 -7.90
CA ASN A 12 -13.11 -7.86 -8.13
C ASN A 12 -13.03 -6.95 -9.38
N ASP A 13 -14.06 -6.11 -9.60
CA ASP A 13 -14.05 -5.13 -10.68
C ASP A 13 -13.11 -3.96 -10.33
N HIS A 14 -11.99 -3.88 -11.01
CA HIS A 14 -10.93 -2.89 -10.74
C HIS A 14 -11.40 -1.44 -10.92
N ARG A 15 -12.38 -1.17 -11.79
CA ARG A 15 -12.95 0.18 -11.97
C ARG A 15 -13.79 0.57 -10.76
N ILE A 16 -14.59 -0.38 -10.27
CA ILE A 16 -15.41 -0.17 -9.07
C ILE A 16 -14.51 -0.02 -7.85
N LEU A 17 -13.52 -0.89 -7.67
CA LEU A 17 -12.53 -0.79 -6.58
C LEU A 17 -11.85 0.59 -6.58
N SER A 18 -11.40 1.07 -7.74
CA SER A 18 -10.78 2.39 -7.87
C SER A 18 -11.72 3.52 -7.44
N ARG A 19 -12.99 3.48 -7.81
CA ARG A 19 -14.00 4.50 -7.43
C ARG A 19 -14.28 4.47 -5.93
N VAL A 20 -14.40 3.28 -5.36
CA VAL A 20 -14.66 3.10 -3.92
C VAL A 20 -13.49 3.63 -3.11
N ILE A 21 -12.25 3.31 -3.48
CA ILE A 21 -11.05 3.84 -2.80
C ILE A 21 -10.98 5.36 -2.93
N THR A 22 -11.36 5.96 -4.08
CA THR A 22 -11.45 7.43 -4.20
C THR A 22 -12.46 8.03 -3.22
N ARG A 23 -13.59 7.37 -2.97
CA ARG A 23 -14.57 7.83 -1.96
C ARG A 23 -13.98 7.75 -0.54
N ILE A 24 -13.19 6.71 -0.24
CA ILE A 24 -12.47 6.59 1.03
C ILE A 24 -11.48 7.76 1.18
N GLU A 25 -10.68 8.06 0.13
CA GLU A 25 -9.73 9.17 0.15
C GLU A 25 -10.40 10.52 0.45
N ASN A 26 -11.64 10.72 -0.05
CA ASN A 26 -12.40 11.96 0.11
C ASN A 26 -13.34 11.97 1.34
N ASP A 27 -13.32 10.95 2.19
CA ASP A 27 -14.25 10.75 3.31
C ASP A 27 -15.76 10.74 2.93
N ASP A 28 -16.07 10.47 1.66
CA ASP A 28 -17.44 10.44 1.11
C ASP A 28 -18.25 9.17 1.50
N HIS A 29 -17.70 8.34 2.39
CA HIS A 29 -18.22 7.00 2.70
C HIS A 29 -18.63 6.82 4.16
N VAL A 30 -18.23 7.71 5.06
CA VAL A 30 -18.31 7.55 6.53
C VAL A 30 -19.74 7.21 7.04
N GLN A 31 -20.77 7.60 6.32
CA GLN A 31 -22.19 7.35 6.69
C GLN A 31 -22.87 6.27 5.84
N ASP A 32 -22.10 5.56 5.00
CA ASP A 32 -22.67 4.57 4.09
C ASP A 32 -22.67 3.18 4.72
N GLN A 33 -23.83 2.68 5.15
CA GLN A 33 -23.99 1.35 5.74
C GLN A 33 -23.39 0.22 4.90
N GLY A 34 -23.40 0.36 3.57
CA GLY A 34 -22.82 -0.65 2.69
C GLY A 34 -21.30 -0.82 2.86
N PHE A 35 -20.58 0.21 3.34
CA PHE A 35 -19.17 0.06 3.70
C PHE A 35 -19.01 -0.74 4.99
N ILE A 36 -19.85 -0.51 6.00
CA ILE A 36 -19.82 -1.24 7.28
C ILE A 36 -20.01 -2.73 7.02
N GLU A 37 -21.02 -3.10 6.22
CA GLU A 37 -21.27 -4.51 5.88
C GLU A 37 -20.09 -5.17 5.14
N LEU A 38 -19.37 -4.41 4.31
CA LEU A 38 -18.19 -4.93 3.60
C LEU A 38 -17.00 -5.14 4.55
N TYR A 39 -16.81 -4.26 5.51
CA TYR A 39 -15.74 -4.43 6.51
C TYR A 39 -16.00 -5.67 7.39
N ASP A 40 -17.23 -5.87 7.81
CA ASP A 40 -17.61 -7.06 8.59
C ASP A 40 -17.44 -8.37 7.79
N GLN A 41 -17.56 -8.31 6.46
CA GLN A 41 -17.41 -9.45 5.56
C GLN A 41 -16.00 -9.59 4.97
N ALA A 42 -15.07 -8.67 5.29
CA ALA A 42 -13.71 -8.71 4.79
C ALA A 42 -13.04 -10.04 5.19
N GLN A 43 -12.50 -10.75 4.21
CA GLN A 43 -11.74 -11.96 4.47
C GLN A 43 -10.43 -11.61 5.18
N ALA A 44 -9.87 -12.58 5.91
CA ALA A 44 -8.57 -12.43 6.58
C ALA A 44 -7.43 -12.44 5.53
N ALA A 45 -7.24 -11.33 4.82
CA ALA A 45 -6.12 -11.14 3.92
C ALA A 45 -4.86 -10.81 4.74
N ILE A 46 -3.70 -11.33 4.31
CA ILE A 46 -2.41 -10.98 4.90
C ILE A 46 -2.05 -9.55 4.48
N ARG A 47 -1.70 -8.68 5.43
CA ARG A 47 -1.34 -7.29 5.21
C ARG A 47 0.15 -7.06 5.46
N LEU A 48 0.87 -6.69 4.42
CA LEU A 48 2.30 -6.42 4.48
C LEU A 48 2.56 -4.93 4.32
N GLY A 49 3.31 -4.34 5.24
CA GLY A 49 3.85 -2.99 5.13
C GLY A 49 5.27 -3.04 4.57
N VAL A 50 5.57 -2.24 3.56
CA VAL A 50 6.93 -2.08 3.01
C VAL A 50 7.32 -0.61 3.12
N THR A 51 8.28 -0.33 3.98
CA THR A 51 8.75 1.03 4.26
C THR A 51 10.27 1.12 4.21
N GLY A 52 10.82 2.32 4.31
CA GLY A 52 12.27 2.58 4.29
C GLY A 52 12.63 3.83 3.47
N PRO A 53 13.90 4.24 3.46
CA PRO A 53 14.34 5.48 2.82
C PRO A 53 14.09 5.49 1.31
N PRO A 54 14.05 6.69 0.69
CA PRO A 54 13.98 6.84 -0.76
C PRO A 54 15.14 6.08 -1.42
N GLY A 55 14.87 5.45 -2.55
CA GLY A 55 15.91 4.72 -3.27
C GLY A 55 16.35 3.40 -2.66
N ALA A 56 15.84 2.98 -1.49
CA ALA A 56 16.19 1.69 -0.86
C ALA A 56 15.79 0.46 -1.71
N GLY A 57 14.89 0.64 -2.69
CA GLY A 57 14.44 -0.44 -3.56
C GLY A 57 13.15 -1.11 -3.11
N LYS A 58 12.32 -0.40 -2.33
CA LYS A 58 11.00 -0.86 -1.87
C LYS A 58 10.15 -1.42 -2.99
N SER A 59 9.92 -0.63 -4.05
CA SER A 59 9.10 -1.05 -5.19
C SER A 59 9.68 -2.26 -5.93
N THR A 60 10.99 -2.44 -5.92
CA THR A 60 11.63 -3.66 -6.47
C THR A 60 11.28 -4.88 -5.62
N ILE A 61 11.36 -4.74 -4.29
CA ILE A 61 11.01 -5.80 -3.35
C ILE A 61 9.51 -6.10 -3.42
N THR A 62 8.66 -5.07 -3.48
CA THR A 62 7.22 -5.22 -3.69
C THR A 62 6.92 -6.01 -4.97
N ASN A 63 7.59 -5.71 -6.08
CA ASN A 63 7.45 -6.47 -7.32
C ASN A 63 7.86 -7.95 -7.17
N GLU A 64 8.92 -8.23 -6.44
CA GLU A 64 9.33 -9.62 -6.19
C GLU A 64 8.32 -10.35 -5.28
N PHE A 65 7.71 -9.68 -4.32
CA PHE A 65 6.60 -10.25 -3.54
C PHE A 65 5.40 -10.57 -4.44
N ILE A 66 4.97 -9.62 -5.29
CA ILE A 66 3.87 -9.85 -6.23
C ILE A 66 4.13 -11.10 -7.07
N LYS A 67 5.31 -11.22 -7.70
CA LYS A 67 5.67 -12.40 -8.51
C LYS A 67 5.60 -13.70 -7.71
N ARG A 68 6.12 -13.70 -6.49
CA ARG A 68 6.15 -14.88 -5.62
C ARG A 68 4.75 -15.31 -5.19
N PHE A 69 3.88 -14.35 -4.85
CA PHE A 69 2.49 -14.62 -4.48
C PHE A 69 1.68 -15.10 -5.69
N LEU A 70 1.85 -14.49 -6.87
CA LEU A 70 1.23 -14.97 -8.12
C LEU A 70 1.63 -16.41 -8.45
N ASN A 71 2.90 -16.78 -8.26
CA ASN A 71 3.37 -18.15 -8.45
C ASN A 71 2.68 -19.14 -7.49
N LYS A 72 2.20 -18.67 -6.33
CA LYS A 72 1.38 -19.45 -5.39
C LYS A 72 -0.13 -19.37 -5.69
N LYS A 73 -0.50 -18.79 -6.85
CA LYS A 73 -1.90 -18.56 -7.26
C LYS A 73 -2.70 -17.68 -6.29
N GLN A 74 -2.02 -16.80 -5.56
CA GLN A 74 -2.65 -15.83 -4.68
C GLN A 74 -2.94 -14.53 -5.44
N THR A 75 -3.99 -13.83 -5.03
CA THR A 75 -4.39 -12.54 -5.57
C THR A 75 -3.88 -11.40 -4.70
N ILE A 76 -3.43 -10.29 -5.31
CA ILE A 76 -2.70 -9.24 -4.62
C ILE A 76 -3.37 -7.88 -4.81
N GLY A 77 -3.52 -7.12 -3.73
CA GLY A 77 -3.80 -5.70 -3.75
C GLY A 77 -2.56 -4.90 -3.32
N VAL A 78 -2.21 -3.84 -4.03
CA VAL A 78 -1.13 -2.93 -3.64
C VAL A 78 -1.69 -1.53 -3.46
N ILE A 79 -1.42 -0.94 -2.30
CA ILE A 79 -1.73 0.44 -1.98
C ILE A 79 -0.39 1.17 -1.81
N ALA A 80 -0.02 1.97 -2.82
CA ALA A 80 1.16 2.82 -2.75
C ALA A 80 0.78 4.16 -2.11
N ILE A 81 1.34 4.43 -0.94
CA ILE A 81 1.10 5.65 -0.18
C ILE A 81 2.15 6.68 -0.56
N ASP A 82 1.68 7.72 -1.25
CA ASP A 82 2.54 8.78 -1.80
C ASP A 82 2.24 10.10 -1.09
N PRO A 83 3.24 10.81 -0.55
CA PRO A 83 3.02 12.16 -0.11
C PRO A 83 2.55 13.01 -1.29
N THR A 84 1.36 13.57 -1.19
CA THR A 84 0.78 14.44 -2.23
C THR A 84 1.74 15.57 -2.55
N SER A 85 2.03 15.73 -3.84
CA SER A 85 2.70 16.94 -4.31
C SER A 85 1.79 18.14 -4.04
N PRO A 86 2.22 19.14 -3.25
CA PRO A 86 1.42 20.34 -2.99
C PRO A 86 1.11 21.14 -4.27
N PHE A 87 1.80 20.83 -5.37
CA PHE A 87 1.64 21.52 -6.64
C PHE A 87 0.71 20.85 -7.65
N SER A 88 0.50 19.55 -7.57
CA SER A 88 -0.30 18.80 -8.55
C SER A 88 -1.60 18.22 -8.01
N GLY A 89 -1.79 18.22 -6.70
CA GLY A 89 -2.99 17.63 -6.06
C GLY A 89 -3.18 16.14 -6.33
N GLY A 90 -2.19 15.48 -6.93
CA GLY A 90 -2.23 14.05 -7.28
C GLY A 90 -0.97 13.32 -6.84
N ALA A 91 -1.10 12.02 -6.57
CA ALA A 91 0.02 11.14 -6.26
C ALA A 91 1.03 11.15 -7.41
N LEU A 92 2.32 11.22 -7.10
CA LEU A 92 3.40 11.23 -8.09
C LEU A 92 3.32 9.96 -8.95
N LEU A 93 3.13 10.14 -10.25
CA LEU A 93 2.94 9.09 -11.26
C LEU A 93 4.11 8.09 -11.40
N GLY A 94 5.25 8.35 -10.73
CA GLY A 94 6.49 7.59 -10.92
C GLY A 94 6.40 6.09 -10.63
N ASP A 95 5.62 5.68 -9.62
CA ASP A 95 5.52 4.28 -9.23
C ASP A 95 4.53 3.48 -10.09
N ARG A 96 3.52 4.13 -10.65
CA ARG A 96 2.62 3.49 -11.64
C ARG A 96 3.37 3.00 -12.87
N VAL A 97 4.39 3.72 -13.32
CA VAL A 97 5.17 3.35 -14.52
C VAL A 97 5.94 2.04 -14.29
N ARG A 98 6.40 1.79 -13.07
CA ARG A 98 7.19 0.59 -12.73
C ARG A 98 6.36 -0.69 -12.61
N MET A 99 5.04 -0.56 -12.38
CA MET A 99 4.13 -1.69 -12.20
C MET A 99 3.12 -1.86 -13.34
N ASN A 100 3.31 -1.14 -14.46
CA ASN A 100 2.40 -1.15 -15.62
C ASN A 100 2.19 -2.54 -16.23
N HIS A 101 3.11 -3.47 -16.06
CA HIS A 101 2.97 -4.83 -16.59
C HIS A 101 1.88 -5.65 -15.90
N TYR A 102 1.37 -5.22 -14.74
CA TYR A 102 0.23 -5.87 -14.06
C TYR A 102 -1.13 -5.25 -14.39
N ASN A 103 -1.20 -4.17 -15.19
CA ASN A 103 -2.46 -3.44 -15.44
C ASN A 103 -3.58 -4.30 -16.04
N ASN A 104 -3.24 -5.37 -16.74
CA ASN A 104 -4.19 -6.29 -17.36
C ASN A 104 -4.38 -7.60 -16.57
N ASP A 105 -3.68 -7.78 -15.45
CA ASP A 105 -3.80 -8.97 -14.61
C ASP A 105 -4.89 -8.77 -13.56
N LYS A 106 -5.99 -9.52 -13.68
CA LYS A 106 -7.10 -9.48 -12.71
C LYS A 106 -6.69 -9.94 -11.31
N SER A 107 -5.60 -10.68 -11.19
CA SER A 107 -5.09 -11.14 -9.89
C SER A 107 -4.38 -10.03 -9.13
N VAL A 108 -3.94 -8.95 -9.81
CA VAL A 108 -3.20 -7.84 -9.20
C VAL A 108 -3.96 -6.53 -9.35
N PHE A 109 -4.28 -5.89 -8.23
CA PHE A 109 -4.83 -4.55 -8.19
C PHE A 109 -3.81 -3.58 -7.59
N ILE A 110 -3.55 -2.45 -8.26
CA ILE A 110 -2.58 -1.44 -7.78
C ILE A 110 -3.24 -0.08 -7.76
N ARG A 111 -3.15 0.61 -6.62
CA ARG A 111 -3.68 1.95 -6.42
C ARG A 111 -2.70 2.81 -5.64
N SER A 112 -2.42 4.03 -6.13
CA SER A 112 -1.74 5.06 -5.34
C SER A 112 -2.76 5.86 -4.55
N MET A 113 -2.46 6.15 -3.30
CA MET A 113 -3.24 7.02 -2.41
C MET A 113 -2.39 8.20 -1.98
N GLY A 114 -2.98 9.39 -1.99
CA GLY A 114 -2.32 10.62 -1.58
C GLY A 114 -2.64 10.99 -0.13
N THR A 115 -1.73 11.74 0.51
CA THR A 115 -1.89 12.16 1.91
C THR A 115 -2.84 13.35 2.11
N HIS A 116 -3.20 14.08 1.06
CA HIS A 116 -4.06 15.28 1.05
C HIS A 116 -3.83 16.29 2.22
N GLY A 117 -2.65 16.26 2.85
CA GLY A 117 -2.26 17.19 3.92
C GLY A 117 -2.86 16.93 5.31
N GLU A 118 -3.68 15.89 5.48
CA GLU A 118 -4.25 15.53 6.78
C GLU A 118 -3.31 14.63 7.58
N LEU A 119 -2.79 15.17 8.67
CA LEU A 119 -1.99 14.43 9.65
C LEU A 119 -2.89 13.43 10.40
N GLY A 120 -2.59 12.12 10.28
CA GLY A 120 -3.24 11.05 11.06
C GLY A 120 -4.47 10.39 10.42
N GLY A 121 -5.05 10.95 9.34
CA GLY A 121 -6.18 10.34 8.63
C GLY A 121 -5.77 9.25 7.65
N LEU A 122 -4.53 9.25 7.20
CA LEU A 122 -4.04 8.37 6.14
C LEU A 122 -4.00 6.91 6.56
N ALA A 123 -3.58 6.60 7.80
CA ALA A 123 -3.56 5.23 8.31
C ALA A 123 -4.95 4.61 8.26
N ARG A 124 -5.98 5.35 8.73
CA ARG A 124 -7.37 4.89 8.67
C ARG A 124 -7.82 4.66 7.23
N LYS A 125 -7.61 5.63 6.34
CA LYS A 125 -7.98 5.53 4.92
C LYS A 125 -7.27 4.37 4.21
N ALA A 126 -5.99 4.15 4.51
CA ALA A 126 -5.24 3.02 3.98
C ALA A 126 -5.79 1.68 4.48
N GLN A 127 -6.10 1.59 5.79
CA GLN A 127 -6.71 0.41 6.38
C GLN A 127 -8.09 0.11 5.75
N GLU A 128 -8.96 1.10 5.65
CA GLU A 128 -10.28 0.97 5.01
C GLU A 128 -10.17 0.56 3.54
N ALA A 129 -9.22 1.10 2.79
CA ALA A 129 -8.93 0.67 1.42
C ALA A 129 -8.45 -0.79 1.37
N GLY A 130 -7.63 -1.20 2.33
CA GLY A 130 -7.22 -2.59 2.52
C GLY A 130 -8.42 -3.51 2.81
N ASP A 131 -9.35 -3.08 3.66
CA ASP A 131 -10.58 -3.83 3.97
C ASP A 131 -11.44 -4.05 2.71
N ILE A 132 -11.57 -3.04 1.86
CA ILE A 132 -12.26 -3.16 0.57
C ILE A 132 -11.55 -4.15 -0.36
N LEU A 133 -10.23 -4.14 -0.41
CA LEU A 133 -9.48 -5.10 -1.20
C LEU A 133 -9.62 -6.53 -0.64
N ALA A 134 -9.60 -6.71 0.67
CA ALA A 134 -9.88 -7.99 1.31
C ALA A 134 -11.30 -8.48 1.00
N ALA A 135 -12.32 -7.61 1.10
CA ALA A 135 -13.71 -7.92 0.74
C ALA A 135 -13.88 -8.25 -0.75
N SER A 136 -12.97 -7.80 -1.62
CA SER A 136 -12.94 -8.16 -3.04
C SER A 136 -12.28 -9.52 -3.33
N GLY A 137 -11.81 -10.23 -2.29
CA GLY A 137 -11.18 -11.53 -2.40
C GLY A 137 -9.68 -11.47 -2.69
N LYS A 138 -8.99 -10.37 -2.32
CA LYS A 138 -7.53 -10.35 -2.37
C LYS A 138 -6.95 -11.13 -1.18
N ASP A 139 -6.01 -12.04 -1.48
CA ASP A 139 -5.36 -12.89 -0.47
C ASP A 139 -4.26 -12.11 0.28
N VAL A 140 -3.58 -11.22 -0.41
CA VAL A 140 -2.47 -10.42 0.12
C VAL A 140 -2.65 -8.95 -0.23
N ILE A 141 -2.46 -8.08 0.76
CA ILE A 141 -2.50 -6.63 0.58
C ILE A 141 -1.14 -6.07 0.97
N ILE A 142 -0.52 -5.31 0.07
CA ILE A 142 0.78 -4.68 0.30
C ILE A 142 0.58 -3.17 0.39
N PHE A 143 0.96 -2.58 1.51
CA PHE A 143 1.06 -1.14 1.69
C PHE A 143 2.51 -0.73 1.49
N GLU A 144 2.78 0.13 0.52
CA GLU A 144 4.13 0.60 0.22
C GLU A 144 4.22 2.12 0.39
N THR A 145 5.25 2.61 1.11
CA THR A 145 5.54 4.06 1.19
C THR A 145 6.49 4.50 0.09
N VAL A 146 6.35 5.76 -0.35
CA VAL A 146 7.29 6.37 -1.30
C VAL A 146 8.58 6.84 -0.62
N GLY A 147 8.63 6.81 0.71
CA GLY A 147 9.88 6.95 1.46
C GLY A 147 10.25 8.37 1.88
N VAL A 148 9.29 9.29 2.00
CA VAL A 148 9.49 10.61 2.59
C VAL A 148 8.25 11.03 3.40
N GLY A 149 8.38 11.13 4.70
CA GLY A 149 7.36 11.72 5.57
C GLY A 149 6.70 10.76 6.56
N GLN A 150 5.54 11.14 7.07
CA GLN A 150 4.82 10.42 8.14
C GLN A 150 4.09 9.14 7.67
N GLY A 151 4.05 8.87 6.37
CA GLY A 151 3.38 7.71 5.78
C GLY A 151 3.95 6.35 6.25
N GLU A 152 5.18 6.34 6.77
CA GLU A 152 5.81 5.14 7.29
C GLU A 152 5.06 4.57 8.50
N TYR A 153 4.65 5.43 9.44
CA TYR A 153 3.84 5.02 10.59
C TYR A 153 2.43 4.59 10.19
N ASP A 154 1.87 5.26 9.20
CA ASP A 154 0.53 4.95 8.72
C ASP A 154 0.50 3.57 8.06
N VAL A 155 1.56 3.20 7.33
CA VAL A 155 1.73 1.86 6.76
C VAL A 155 1.84 0.80 7.85
N ALA A 156 2.66 1.05 8.88
CA ALA A 156 2.81 0.09 9.97
C ALA A 156 1.49 -0.17 10.72
N LYS A 157 0.68 0.87 10.91
CA LYS A 157 -0.65 0.71 11.55
C LYS A 157 -1.66 -0.05 10.70
N ALA A 158 -1.52 -0.03 9.38
CA ALA A 158 -2.43 -0.70 8.45
C ALA A 158 -2.02 -2.14 8.15
N ALA A 159 -0.79 -2.55 8.51
CA ALA A 159 -0.22 -3.85 8.19
C ALA A 159 -0.20 -4.80 9.40
N ASP A 160 -0.21 -6.10 9.12
CA ASP A 160 0.00 -7.17 10.12
C ASP A 160 1.50 -7.41 10.35
N LEU A 161 2.32 -7.10 9.34
CA LEU A 161 3.77 -7.25 9.38
C LEU A 161 4.43 -6.13 8.57
N THR A 162 5.34 -5.41 9.20
CA THR A 162 6.07 -4.28 8.61
C THR A 162 7.51 -4.64 8.28
N ILE A 163 7.89 -4.44 7.02
CA ILE A 163 9.21 -4.70 6.48
C ILE A 163 9.92 -3.37 6.25
N LEU A 164 11.02 -3.13 6.96
CA LEU A 164 11.89 -1.97 6.75
C LEU A 164 13.04 -2.33 5.82
N VAL A 165 13.05 -1.68 4.65
CA VAL A 165 14.09 -1.88 3.63
C VAL A 165 15.21 -0.86 3.84
N LEU A 166 16.40 -1.34 4.07
CA LEU A 166 17.62 -0.57 4.33
C LEU A 166 18.64 -0.73 3.20
N VAL A 167 19.57 0.20 3.11
CA VAL A 167 20.77 0.13 2.23
C VAL A 167 22.03 0.41 3.04
N PRO A 168 23.11 -0.36 2.85
CA PRO A 168 24.31 -0.26 3.68
C PRO A 168 25.01 1.10 3.61
N GLU A 169 24.85 1.83 2.51
CA GLU A 169 25.59 3.07 2.23
C GLU A 169 24.82 4.35 2.62
N SER A 170 23.57 4.24 3.05
CA SER A 170 22.83 5.41 3.48
C SER A 170 23.22 5.75 4.92
N GLY A 171 23.95 6.84 5.12
CA GLY A 171 24.16 7.45 6.45
C GLY A 171 22.85 7.90 7.13
N ASP A 172 21.74 7.39 6.65
CA ASP A 172 20.36 7.63 7.09
C ASP A 172 20.00 6.85 8.38
N GLU A 173 20.89 5.99 8.90
CA GLU A 173 20.61 5.24 10.15
C GLU A 173 20.19 6.17 11.29
N VAL A 174 20.84 7.33 11.41
CA VAL A 174 20.50 8.35 12.42
C VAL A 174 19.14 8.99 12.14
N GLN A 175 18.78 9.17 10.86
CA GLN A 175 17.46 9.69 10.48
C GLN A 175 16.37 8.65 10.70
N LEU A 176 16.63 7.38 10.41
CA LEU A 176 15.72 6.26 10.65
C LEU A 176 15.47 6.05 12.16
N MET A 177 16.52 6.17 12.99
CA MET A 177 16.39 6.16 14.45
C MET A 177 15.58 7.35 14.94
N LYS A 178 15.87 8.56 14.46
CA LYS A 178 15.12 9.77 14.82
C LYS A 178 13.67 9.72 14.39
N ALA A 179 13.38 9.05 13.28
CA ALA A 179 12.02 8.85 12.79
C ALA A 179 11.31 7.67 13.50
N GLY A 180 11.94 6.95 14.45
CA GLY A 180 11.33 5.81 15.14
C GLY A 180 10.95 4.64 14.23
N LEU A 181 11.44 4.59 12.99
CA LEU A 181 11.08 3.57 12.00
C LEU A 181 11.59 2.18 12.40
N ILE A 182 12.67 2.15 13.18
CA ILE A 182 13.25 0.89 13.68
C ILE A 182 12.30 0.24 14.69
N GLU A 183 11.57 1.03 15.46
CA GLU A 183 10.66 0.53 16.50
C GLU A 183 9.36 -0.09 15.94
N ILE A 184 8.97 0.30 14.72
CA ILE A 184 7.73 -0.18 14.08
C ILE A 184 7.95 -1.33 13.11
N ALA A 185 9.20 -1.72 12.86
CA ALA A 185 9.55 -2.77 11.93
C ALA A 185 9.60 -4.15 12.58
N ASP A 186 8.90 -5.12 12.00
CA ASP A 186 8.97 -6.54 12.38
C ASP A 186 10.13 -7.25 11.69
N LEU A 187 10.47 -6.83 10.46
CA LEU A 187 11.54 -7.40 9.65
C LEU A 187 12.42 -6.31 9.03
N PHE A 188 13.71 -6.60 8.95
CA PHE A 188 14.69 -5.76 8.28
C PHE A 188 15.20 -6.46 7.02
N VAL A 189 15.20 -5.75 5.89
CA VAL A 189 15.76 -6.22 4.64
C VAL A 189 16.87 -5.28 4.22
N ILE A 190 18.12 -5.77 4.22
CA ILE A 190 19.27 -5.05 3.71
C ILE A 190 19.36 -5.29 2.21
N ASN A 191 19.11 -4.26 1.42
CA ASN A 191 19.13 -4.31 -0.04
C ASN A 191 20.38 -3.60 -0.59
N LYS A 192 20.77 -3.93 -1.82
CA LYS A 192 21.95 -3.34 -2.50
C LYS A 192 23.28 -3.63 -1.80
N ASP A 193 23.38 -4.67 -0.97
CA ASP A 193 24.61 -5.10 -0.32
C ASP A 193 25.60 -5.79 -1.28
N ARG A 194 25.62 -5.36 -2.54
CA ARG A 194 26.66 -5.82 -3.46
C ARG A 194 27.90 -4.98 -3.22
N LYS A 195 28.86 -5.52 -2.48
CA LYS A 195 30.25 -5.08 -2.59
C LYS A 195 30.60 -5.25 -4.07
N SER A 196 30.83 -4.14 -4.78
CA SER A 196 31.46 -4.18 -6.07
C SER A 196 32.82 -4.88 -5.85
N VAL A 197 32.92 -6.11 -6.31
CA VAL A 197 34.22 -6.79 -6.43
C VAL A 197 34.92 -6.01 -7.55
N VAL A 198 35.85 -5.15 -7.14
CA VAL A 198 36.82 -4.51 -8.04
C VAL A 198 37.88 -5.55 -8.38
#